data_20db4346d2c0a6dfd6d6c952c8a77eef
#
_entry.id   20db4346d2c0a6dfd6d6c952c8a77eef
#
_cell.length_a   1.000
_cell.length_b   1.000
_cell.length_c   1.000
_cell.angle_alpha   90.00
_cell.angle_beta   90.00
_cell.angle_gamma   90.00
#
_symmetry.space_group_name_H-M   'P 1'
#
loop_
_entity.id
_entity.type
_entity.pdbx_description
1 polymer ?
#
loop_
_entity_poly.entity_id
_entity_poly.type
_entity_poly.pdbx_seq_one_letter_code
_entity_poly.pdbx_strand_id
1 'polypeptide(L)'
;MLTKVIAQAHIDHFTKWFERADKIVIVSHVSPDGDAIGSSLGLYHFLDSQDKIVNVIVPNAFPDFLKWMPGSKDILLYDRYQEFADKLIMEADVICCLDFNALKRIDEMSDIVAASPGRKIMIDHHLYPEDFCRITISHPEILSLIHI
;
A
#
# COMPACT_ATOMS: atom_id res chain seq x y z
N MET A 1 -18.84 14.18 16.24
CA MET A 1 -19.22 13.19 15.21
C MET A 1 -18.09 13.10 14.19
N LEU A 2 -17.54 11.91 13.99
CA LEU A 2 -16.51 11.70 12.97
C LEU A 2 -17.19 11.65 11.59
N THR A 3 -16.76 12.53 10.69
CA THR A 3 -17.26 12.53 9.31
C THR A 3 -16.57 11.39 8.55
N LYS A 4 -17.34 10.54 7.88
CA LYS A 4 -16.78 9.50 7.02
C LYS A 4 -16.10 10.13 5.81
N VAL A 5 -14.82 9.88 5.67
CA VAL A 5 -14.03 10.35 4.52
C VAL A 5 -14.20 9.40 3.32
N ILE A 6 -14.30 8.10 3.59
CA ILE A 6 -14.41 7.06 2.57
C ILE A 6 -15.89 6.70 2.34
N ALA A 7 -16.30 6.63 1.07
CA ALA A 7 -17.65 6.18 0.70
C ALA A 7 -17.92 4.75 1.19
N GLN A 8 -19.10 4.50 1.72
CA GLN A 8 -19.48 3.19 2.26
C GLN A 8 -19.34 2.07 1.22
N ALA A 9 -19.65 2.34 -0.04
CA ALA A 9 -19.50 1.34 -1.12
C ALA A 9 -18.05 0.88 -1.29
N HIS A 10 -17.06 1.78 -1.16
CA HIS A 10 -15.64 1.42 -1.19
C HIS A 10 -15.25 0.60 0.03
N ILE A 11 -15.74 0.96 1.21
CA ILE A 11 -15.49 0.22 2.45
C ILE A 11 -16.02 -1.22 2.30
N ASP A 12 -17.23 -1.38 1.81
CA ASP A 12 -17.85 -2.70 1.62
C ASP A 12 -17.08 -3.57 0.61
N HIS A 13 -16.62 -2.97 -0.50
CA HIS A 13 -15.86 -3.69 -1.51
C HIS A 13 -14.51 -4.18 -1.00
N PHE A 14 -13.69 -3.30 -0.41
CA PHE A 14 -12.37 -3.74 0.04
C PHE A 14 -12.46 -4.63 1.28
N THR A 15 -13.48 -4.48 2.13
CA THR A 15 -13.71 -5.42 3.24
C THR A 15 -13.89 -6.84 2.71
N LYS A 16 -14.73 -7.02 1.70
CA LYS A 16 -14.92 -8.33 1.05
C LYS A 16 -13.64 -8.88 0.43
N TRP A 17 -12.84 -8.02 -0.20
CA TRP A 17 -11.58 -8.44 -0.79
C TRP A 17 -10.58 -8.89 0.27
N PHE A 18 -10.45 -8.15 1.37
CA PHE A 18 -9.58 -8.52 2.48
C PHE A 18 -10.06 -9.80 3.18
N GLU A 19 -11.35 -9.98 3.37
CA GLU A 19 -11.89 -11.21 3.95
C GLU A 19 -11.52 -12.46 3.15
N ARG A 20 -11.52 -12.37 1.82
CA ARG A 20 -11.21 -13.47 0.91
C ARG A 20 -9.72 -13.63 0.63
N ALA A 21 -8.93 -12.60 0.84
CA ALA A 21 -7.50 -12.61 0.55
C ALA A 21 -6.73 -13.31 1.67
N ASP A 22 -5.75 -14.12 1.30
CA ASP A 22 -4.77 -14.70 2.22
C ASP A 22 -3.45 -13.92 2.17
N LYS A 23 -3.00 -13.56 0.97
CA LYS A 23 -1.72 -12.88 0.71
C LYS A 23 -1.95 -11.46 0.26
N ILE A 24 -1.47 -10.51 1.06
CA ILE A 24 -1.63 -9.08 0.82
C ILE A 24 -0.25 -8.43 0.74
N VAL A 25 -0.04 -7.62 -0.29
CA VAL A 25 1.16 -6.79 -0.44
C VAL A 25 0.75 -5.32 -0.32
N ILE A 26 1.47 -4.58 0.50
CA ILE A 26 1.31 -3.14 0.65
C ILE A 26 2.52 -2.48 -0.01
N VAL A 27 2.28 -1.58 -0.95
CA VAL A 27 3.33 -0.82 -1.64
C VAL A 27 3.17 0.66 -1.42
N SER A 28 4.29 1.38 -1.37
CA SER A 28 4.32 2.83 -1.28
C SER A 28 5.38 3.40 -2.23
N HIS A 29 5.50 4.73 -2.28
CA HIS A 29 6.31 5.42 -3.28
C HIS A 29 7.82 5.37 -3.03
N VAL A 30 8.59 5.74 -4.06
CA VAL A 30 10.05 5.92 -3.99
C VAL A 30 10.41 6.97 -2.94
N SER A 31 11.53 6.74 -2.23
CA SER A 31 11.96 7.59 -1.11
C SER A 31 10.86 7.81 -0.07
N PRO A 32 10.36 6.71 0.56
CA PRO A 32 9.19 6.79 1.43
C PRO A 32 9.40 7.74 2.61
N ASP A 33 8.41 8.56 2.88
CA ASP A 33 8.39 9.50 4.01
C ASP A 33 7.59 8.95 5.20
N GLY A 34 7.39 9.78 6.23
CA GLY A 34 6.65 9.40 7.44
C GLY A 34 5.19 9.03 7.17
N ASP A 35 4.53 9.69 6.22
CA ASP A 35 3.15 9.38 5.85
C ASP A 35 3.06 8.02 5.13
N ALA A 36 3.97 7.76 4.19
CA ALA A 36 4.04 6.50 3.48
C ALA A 36 4.33 5.32 4.41
N ILE A 37 5.36 5.42 5.25
CA ILE A 37 5.75 4.36 6.19
C ILE A 37 4.72 4.19 7.29
N GLY A 38 4.22 5.27 7.86
CA GLY A 38 3.24 5.21 8.95
C GLY A 38 1.92 4.59 8.52
N SER A 39 1.37 5.00 7.38
CA SER A 39 0.12 4.42 6.85
C SER A 39 0.31 2.95 6.44
N SER A 40 1.43 2.60 5.82
CA SER A 40 1.74 1.23 5.41
C SER A 40 1.87 0.30 6.62
N LEU A 41 2.58 0.70 7.66
CA LEU A 41 2.74 -0.10 8.88
C LEU A 41 1.43 -0.18 9.67
N GLY A 42 0.63 0.88 9.71
CA GLY A 42 -0.68 0.84 10.33
C GLY A 42 -1.59 -0.22 9.71
N LEU A 43 -1.68 -0.23 8.39
CA LEU A 43 -2.44 -1.24 7.66
C LEU A 43 -1.82 -2.65 7.83
N TYR A 44 -0.49 -2.76 7.79
CA TYR A 44 0.22 -4.01 8.03
C TYR A 44 -0.19 -4.64 9.37
N HIS A 45 -0.11 -3.89 10.46
CA HIS A 45 -0.45 -4.40 11.79
C HIS A 45 -1.92 -4.80 11.91
N PHE A 46 -2.80 -4.02 11.32
CA PHE A 46 -4.22 -4.36 11.29
C PHE A 46 -4.47 -5.68 10.56
N LEU A 47 -3.94 -5.85 9.36
CA LEU A 47 -4.14 -7.07 8.57
C LEU A 47 -3.44 -8.29 9.19
N ASP A 48 -2.26 -8.10 9.75
CA ASP A 48 -1.54 -9.15 10.48
C ASP A 48 -2.37 -9.65 11.67
N SER A 49 -3.06 -8.75 12.38
CA SER A 49 -3.97 -9.13 13.47
C SER A 49 -5.19 -9.92 13.00
N GLN A 50 -5.50 -9.91 11.71
CA GLN A 50 -6.57 -10.69 11.08
C GLN A 50 -6.06 -12.01 10.48
N ASP A 51 -4.88 -12.47 10.87
CA ASP A 51 -4.23 -13.71 10.42
C ASP A 51 -3.94 -13.74 8.92
N LYS A 52 -3.72 -12.58 8.30
CA LYS A 52 -3.33 -12.48 6.89
C LYS A 52 -1.81 -12.56 6.74
N ILE A 53 -1.34 -13.05 5.59
CA ILE A 53 0.08 -12.99 5.21
C ILE A 53 0.30 -11.64 4.53
N VAL A 54 0.96 -10.74 5.23
CA VAL A 54 1.13 -9.34 4.78
C VAL A 54 2.61 -9.00 4.62
N ASN A 55 2.95 -8.38 3.51
CA ASN A 55 4.29 -7.85 3.27
C ASN A 55 4.20 -6.40 2.82
N VAL A 56 5.03 -5.54 3.42
CA VAL A 56 5.21 -4.16 2.97
C VAL A 56 6.44 -4.09 2.10
N ILE A 57 6.30 -3.59 0.88
CA ILE A 57 7.39 -3.46 -0.10
C ILE A 57 7.47 -2.01 -0.55
N VAL A 58 8.65 -1.42 -0.44
CA VAL A 58 8.93 -0.06 -0.91
C VAL A 58 10.09 -0.09 -1.91
N PRO A 59 10.16 0.86 -2.86
CA PRO A 59 11.19 0.81 -3.91
C PRO A 59 12.61 0.90 -3.38
N ASN A 60 12.85 1.72 -2.37
CA ASN A 60 14.18 1.98 -1.82
C ASN A 60 14.15 2.32 -0.33
N ALA A 61 15.32 2.56 0.25
CA ALA A 61 15.46 2.84 1.68
C ALA A 61 14.68 4.08 2.11
N PHE A 62 14.12 4.01 3.31
CA PHE A 62 13.47 5.12 4.00
C PHE A 62 14.39 5.71 5.09
N PRO A 63 14.10 6.93 5.58
CA PRO A 63 14.97 7.59 6.57
C PRO A 63 15.13 6.80 7.87
N ASP A 64 16.33 6.81 8.44
CA ASP A 64 16.66 6.08 9.66
C ASP A 64 15.81 6.48 10.86
N PHE A 65 15.37 7.74 10.92
CA PHE A 65 14.51 8.21 12.02
C PHE A 65 13.12 7.59 12.03
N LEU A 66 12.74 6.84 10.99
CA LEU A 66 11.48 6.09 10.94
C LEU A 66 11.63 4.63 11.39
N LYS A 67 12.85 4.17 11.60
CA LYS A 67 13.14 2.76 11.95
C LYS A 67 12.68 2.34 13.36
N TRP A 68 12.31 3.29 14.19
CA TRP A 68 11.75 3.00 15.52
C TRP A 68 10.33 2.43 15.45
N MET A 69 9.62 2.63 14.34
CA MET A 69 8.24 2.17 14.20
C MET A 69 8.18 0.64 14.25
N PRO A 70 7.23 0.05 15.01
CA PRO A 70 7.04 -1.39 15.03
C PRO A 70 6.77 -1.94 13.62
N GLY A 71 7.48 -3.01 13.25
CA GLY A 71 7.36 -3.63 11.93
C GLY A 71 8.26 -3.03 10.85
N SER A 72 8.93 -1.91 11.10
CA SER A 72 9.79 -1.25 10.12
C SER A 72 10.95 -2.14 9.64
N LYS A 73 11.42 -3.04 10.48
CA LYS A 73 12.50 -3.98 10.14
C LYS A 73 12.08 -5.03 9.11
N ASP A 74 10.79 -5.29 9.00
CA ASP A 74 10.22 -6.30 8.11
C ASP A 74 9.82 -5.70 6.75
N ILE A 75 9.97 -4.40 6.57
CA ILE A 75 9.73 -3.74 5.29
C ILE A 75 10.78 -4.21 4.28
N LEU A 76 10.31 -4.75 3.16
CA LEU A 76 11.16 -5.25 2.10
C LEU A 76 11.54 -4.10 1.15
N LEU A 77 12.84 -3.92 0.93
CA LEU A 77 13.36 -2.94 0.00
C LEU A 77 13.55 -3.59 -1.37
N TYR A 78 12.79 -3.14 -2.36
CA TYR A 78 12.77 -3.73 -3.69
C TYR A 78 14.15 -3.70 -4.37
N ASP A 79 14.88 -2.61 -4.24
CA ASP A 79 16.22 -2.45 -4.82
C ASP A 79 17.26 -3.45 -4.29
N ARG A 80 17.01 -4.07 -3.14
CA ARG A 80 17.90 -5.06 -2.52
C ARG A 80 17.45 -6.50 -2.70
N TYR A 81 16.13 -6.73 -2.79
CA TYR A 81 15.53 -8.07 -2.79
C TYR A 81 14.52 -8.24 -3.93
N GLN A 82 14.90 -7.81 -5.12
CA GLN A 82 14.01 -7.73 -6.28
C GLN A 82 13.32 -9.06 -6.61
N GLU A 83 14.06 -10.15 -6.73
CA GLU A 83 13.49 -11.46 -7.09
C GLU A 83 12.46 -11.94 -6.08
N PHE A 84 12.76 -11.80 -4.80
CA PHE A 84 11.84 -12.19 -3.74
C PHE A 84 10.60 -11.29 -3.71
N ALA A 85 10.79 -10.00 -3.88
CA ALA A 85 9.69 -9.04 -3.95
C ALA A 85 8.79 -9.28 -5.16
N ASP A 86 9.36 -9.54 -6.33
CA ASP A 86 8.61 -9.88 -7.54
C ASP A 86 7.71 -11.09 -7.33
N LYS A 87 8.22 -12.11 -6.67
CA LYS A 87 7.44 -13.31 -6.34
C LYS A 87 6.26 -12.98 -5.43
N LEU A 88 6.49 -12.21 -4.38
CA LEU A 88 5.43 -11.79 -3.45
C LEU A 88 4.35 -10.98 -4.16
N ILE A 89 4.73 -10.05 -5.02
CA ILE A 89 3.80 -9.20 -5.77
C ILE A 89 2.97 -10.04 -6.76
N MET A 90 3.60 -10.98 -7.46
CA MET A 90 2.88 -11.84 -8.41
C MET A 90 1.94 -12.84 -7.72
N GLU A 91 2.25 -13.28 -6.51
CA GLU A 91 1.43 -14.21 -5.74
C GLU A 91 0.37 -13.50 -4.86
N ALA A 92 0.37 -12.18 -4.78
CA ALA A 92 -0.58 -11.44 -3.95
C ALA A 92 -2.01 -11.57 -4.45
N ASP A 93 -2.94 -11.77 -3.53
CA ASP A 93 -4.38 -11.72 -3.80
C ASP A 93 -4.87 -10.27 -3.90
N VAL A 94 -4.31 -9.39 -3.06
CA VAL A 94 -4.61 -7.96 -3.03
C VAL A 94 -3.31 -7.17 -2.92
N ILE A 95 -3.21 -6.10 -3.70
CA ILE A 95 -2.13 -5.12 -3.62
C ILE A 95 -2.72 -3.78 -3.19
N CYS A 96 -2.27 -3.27 -2.04
CA CYS A 96 -2.65 -1.98 -1.52
C CYS A 96 -1.61 -0.94 -1.92
N CYS A 97 -2.01 0.04 -2.72
CA CYS A 97 -1.17 1.14 -3.17
C CYS A 97 -1.45 2.35 -2.27
N LEU A 98 -0.52 2.66 -1.37
CA LEU A 98 -0.67 3.70 -0.37
C LEU A 98 0.26 4.89 -0.64
N ASP A 99 -0.29 6.08 -0.55
CA ASP A 99 0.42 7.36 -0.64
C ASP A 99 1.08 7.61 -2.03
N PHE A 100 0.55 6.99 -3.07
CA PHE A 100 0.89 7.32 -4.46
C PHE A 100 -0.30 7.04 -5.38
N ASN A 101 -0.35 7.70 -6.52
CA ASN A 101 -1.47 7.58 -7.46
C ASN A 101 -1.04 7.41 -8.93
N ALA A 102 0.22 7.16 -9.16
CA ALA A 102 0.77 6.93 -10.50
C ALA A 102 1.88 5.87 -10.41
N LEU A 103 1.89 4.93 -11.34
CA LEU A 103 2.88 3.84 -11.36
C LEU A 103 4.33 4.34 -11.40
N LYS A 104 4.59 5.49 -12.02
CA LYS A 104 5.93 6.11 -12.03
C LYS A 104 6.46 6.43 -10.63
N ARG A 105 5.59 6.56 -9.62
CA ARG A 105 5.99 6.87 -8.24
C ARG A 105 6.59 5.68 -7.51
N ILE A 106 6.45 4.49 -8.03
CA ILE A 106 7.06 3.27 -7.49
C ILE A 106 8.24 2.77 -8.32
N ASP A 107 8.67 3.59 -9.28
CA ASP A 107 9.89 3.43 -10.06
C ASP A 107 10.02 2.04 -10.68
N GLU A 108 11.09 1.29 -10.38
CA GLU A 108 11.33 -0.06 -10.92
C GLU A 108 10.25 -1.10 -10.57
N MET A 109 9.45 -0.86 -9.55
CA MET A 109 8.33 -1.74 -9.18
C MET A 109 7.12 -1.60 -10.10
N SER A 110 7.07 -0.57 -10.94
CA SER A 110 5.87 -0.25 -11.74
C SER A 110 5.43 -1.40 -12.63
N ASP A 111 6.37 -2.05 -13.33
CA ASP A 111 6.06 -3.12 -14.26
C ASP A 111 5.52 -4.37 -13.57
N ILE A 112 6.14 -4.79 -12.46
CA ILE A 112 5.71 -5.99 -11.75
C ILE A 112 4.37 -5.78 -11.04
N VAL A 113 4.12 -4.60 -10.49
CA VAL A 113 2.83 -4.26 -9.88
C VAL A 113 1.73 -4.23 -10.95
N ALA A 114 2.00 -3.61 -12.10
CA ALA A 114 1.04 -3.59 -13.22
C ALA A 114 0.74 -5.01 -13.75
N ALA A 115 1.75 -5.87 -13.81
CA ALA A 115 1.62 -7.24 -14.34
C ALA A 115 0.95 -8.22 -13.34
N SER A 116 0.93 -7.91 -12.05
CA SER A 116 0.35 -8.80 -11.05
C SER A 116 -1.14 -9.03 -11.28
N PRO A 117 -1.63 -10.29 -11.18
CA PRO A 117 -3.07 -10.58 -11.24
C PRO A 117 -3.84 -10.19 -9.99
N GLY A 118 -3.15 -9.78 -8.92
CA GLY A 118 -3.77 -9.34 -7.68
C GLY A 118 -4.68 -8.14 -7.87
N ARG A 119 -5.74 -8.06 -7.06
CA ARG A 119 -6.65 -6.91 -7.07
C ARG A 119 -5.98 -5.71 -6.46
N LYS A 120 -6.02 -4.57 -7.14
CA LYS A 120 -5.33 -3.35 -6.71
C LYS A 120 -6.30 -2.35 -6.11
N ILE A 121 -5.92 -1.83 -4.94
CA ILE A 121 -6.64 -0.77 -4.21
C ILE A 121 -5.68 0.39 -4.06
N MET A 122 -6.13 1.60 -4.40
CA MET A 122 -5.38 2.83 -4.19
C MET A 122 -6.01 3.63 -3.05
N ILE A 123 -5.19 4.06 -2.10
CA ILE A 123 -5.55 5.04 -1.08
C ILE A 123 -4.50 6.15 -1.10
N ASP A 124 -4.90 7.35 -1.50
CA ASP A 124 -3.99 8.44 -1.75
C ASP A 124 -4.65 9.81 -1.55
N HIS A 125 -3.83 10.85 -1.46
CA HIS A 125 -4.25 12.23 -1.32
C HIS A 125 -3.60 13.20 -2.32
N HIS A 126 -2.82 12.70 -3.28
CA HIS A 126 -2.21 13.51 -4.34
C HIS A 126 -3.21 13.81 -5.46
N LEU A 127 -2.94 14.90 -6.21
CA LEU A 127 -3.78 15.29 -7.34
C LEU A 127 -3.57 14.36 -8.55
N TYR A 128 -4.59 14.25 -9.40
CA TYR A 128 -4.55 13.56 -10.69
C TYR A 128 -4.20 12.07 -10.61
N PRO A 129 -5.03 11.23 -9.95
CA PRO A 129 -4.78 9.79 -9.87
C PRO A 129 -4.87 9.12 -11.24
N GLU A 130 -3.96 8.18 -11.50
CA GLU A 130 -4.02 7.29 -12.67
C GLU A 130 -5.03 6.16 -12.43
N ASP A 131 -5.61 5.63 -13.52
CA ASP A 131 -6.59 4.55 -13.47
C ASP A 131 -5.92 3.19 -13.67
N PHE A 132 -5.23 2.69 -12.63
CA PHE A 132 -4.63 1.35 -12.64
C PHE A 132 -5.13 0.44 -11.50
N CYS A 133 -6.00 0.96 -10.65
CA CYS A 133 -6.57 0.22 -9.52
C CYS A 133 -8.08 0.05 -9.68
N ARG A 134 -8.62 -1.08 -9.22
CA ARG A 134 -10.08 -1.33 -9.25
C ARG A 134 -10.84 -0.47 -8.26
N ILE A 135 -10.24 -0.23 -7.09
CA ILE A 135 -10.80 0.69 -6.10
C ILE A 135 -9.80 1.82 -5.92
N THR A 136 -10.25 3.04 -6.14
CA THR A 136 -9.45 4.25 -5.95
C THR A 136 -10.13 5.13 -4.91
N ILE A 137 -9.42 5.35 -3.79
CA ILE A 137 -9.82 6.28 -2.74
C ILE A 137 -8.82 7.42 -2.79
N SER A 138 -9.27 8.58 -3.29
CA SER A 138 -8.44 9.76 -3.50
C SER A 138 -9.06 10.96 -2.83
N HIS A 139 -8.35 11.55 -1.87
CA HIS A 139 -8.79 12.70 -1.09
C HIS A 139 -7.72 13.79 -1.03
N PRO A 140 -7.53 14.57 -2.13
CA PRO A 140 -6.51 15.61 -2.17
C PRO A 140 -6.65 16.70 -1.10
N GLU A 141 -7.84 16.85 -0.53
CA GLU A 141 -8.11 17.81 0.54
C GLU A 141 -7.53 17.38 1.90
N ILE A 142 -7.12 16.13 2.04
CA ILE A 142 -6.52 15.58 3.27
C ILE A 142 -5.00 15.69 3.20
N LEU A 143 -4.38 16.26 4.24
CA LEU A 143 -2.95 16.51 4.25
C LEU A 143 -2.10 15.26 4.57
N SER A 144 -2.70 14.24 5.15
CA SER A 144 -1.99 13.02 5.58
C SER A 144 -2.84 11.78 5.32
N LEU A 145 -2.25 10.76 4.73
CA LEU A 145 -2.91 9.49 4.45
C LEU A 145 -3.36 8.77 5.74
N ILE A 146 -2.61 8.94 6.82
CA ILE A 146 -2.93 8.35 8.12
C ILE A 146 -4.31 8.78 8.61
N HIS A 147 -4.77 9.96 8.22
CA HIS A 147 -6.06 10.52 8.62
C HIS A 147 -7.24 10.09 7.74
N ILE A 148 -6.99 9.39 6.66
CA ILE A 148 -8.04 8.82 5.81
C ILE A 148 -8.59 7.53 6.43
#